data_7d819269d132700077bd9360089b181f
#
_entry.id   7d819269d132700077bd9360089b181f
#
_cell.length_a   1.000
_cell.length_b   1.000
_cell.length_c   1.000
_cell.angle_alpha   90.00
_cell.angle_beta   90.00
_cell.angle_gamma   90.00
#
_symmetry.space_group_name_H-M   'P 1'
#
loop_
_entity.id
_entity.type
_entity.pdbx_description
1 polymer ?
#
loop_
_entity_poly.entity_id
_entity_poly.type
_entity_poly.pdbx_seq_one_letter_code
_entity_poly.pdbx_strand_id
1 'polypeptide(L)'
;MKLIIAILRDSDSDPVTQALTAAKFRVTRIASTGGLLRRGVATFLVGLEDERVESAIQVIRENTSPVAEGEKRATIFVVNIDRYVQI
;
A
#
# COMPACT_ATOMS: atom_id res chain seq x y z
N MET A 1 -14.33 7.46 6.06
CA MET A 1 -12.94 7.43 5.65
C MET A 1 -12.28 6.12 6.04
N LYS A 2 -11.43 5.61 5.21
CA LYS A 2 -10.75 4.34 5.44
C LYS A 2 -9.24 4.53 5.43
N LEU A 3 -8.55 3.57 6.01
CA LEU A 3 -7.10 3.48 5.93
C LEU A 3 -6.75 2.14 5.28
N ILE A 4 -6.00 2.20 4.21
CA ILE A 4 -5.39 1.02 3.63
C ILE A 4 -3.99 0.88 4.23
N ILE A 5 -3.71 -0.32 4.74
CA ILE A 5 -2.36 -0.72 5.15
C ILE A 5 -1.94 -1.77 4.14
N ALA A 6 -0.99 -1.44 3.31
CA ALA A 6 -0.53 -2.34 2.25
C ALA A 6 0.90 -2.77 2.51
N ILE A 7 1.10 -4.07 2.52
CA ILE A 7 2.42 -4.69 2.74
C ILE A 7 2.78 -5.42 1.45
N LEU A 8 3.88 -5.05 0.83
CA LEU A 8 4.27 -5.59 -0.45
C LEU A 8 5.79 -5.68 -0.58
N ARG A 9 6.26 -6.28 -1.67
CA ARG A 9 7.69 -6.40 -1.90
C ARG A 9 8.32 -5.04 -2.11
N ASP A 10 9.48 -4.85 -1.54
CA ASP A 10 10.20 -3.59 -1.64
C ASP A 10 10.50 -3.24 -3.10
N SER A 11 10.74 -4.23 -3.94
CA SER A 11 10.99 -4.00 -5.37
C SER A 11 9.78 -3.42 -6.09
N ASP A 12 8.57 -3.59 -5.56
CA ASP A 12 7.35 -3.00 -6.12
C ASP A 12 7.01 -1.65 -5.51
N SER A 13 7.79 -1.21 -4.53
CA SER A 13 7.52 -0.01 -3.74
C SER A 13 7.42 1.24 -4.60
N ASP A 14 8.42 1.51 -5.43
CA ASP A 14 8.43 2.71 -6.25
C ASP A 14 7.34 2.71 -7.31
N PRO A 15 7.16 1.64 -8.10
CA PRO A 15 6.06 1.61 -9.07
C PRO A 15 4.69 1.82 -8.44
N VAL A 16 4.44 1.18 -7.31
CA VAL A 16 3.14 1.31 -6.63
C VAL A 16 2.95 2.72 -6.09
N THR A 17 3.99 3.28 -5.45
CA THR A 17 3.92 4.65 -4.92
C THR A 17 3.66 5.66 -6.03
N GLN A 18 4.37 5.53 -7.14
CA GLN A 18 4.21 6.44 -8.28
C GLN A 18 2.80 6.34 -8.87
N ALA A 19 2.29 5.12 -9.01
CA ALA A 19 0.96 4.92 -9.58
C ALA A 19 -0.14 5.45 -8.66
N LEU A 20 -0.03 5.22 -7.36
CA LEU A 20 -0.99 5.75 -6.38
C LEU A 20 -0.96 7.28 -6.36
N THR A 21 0.22 7.87 -6.38
CA THR A 21 0.36 9.32 -6.40
C THR A 21 -0.21 9.92 -7.68
N ALA A 22 0.04 9.29 -8.82
CA ALA A 22 -0.51 9.74 -10.10
C ALA A 22 -2.03 9.68 -10.10
N ALA A 23 -2.62 8.73 -9.39
CA ALA A 23 -4.06 8.59 -9.26
C ALA A 23 -4.64 9.48 -8.16
N LYS A 24 -3.83 10.39 -7.60
CA LYS A 24 -4.25 11.36 -6.59
C LYS A 24 -4.53 10.75 -5.22
N PHE A 25 -3.93 9.64 -4.90
CA PHE A 25 -3.96 9.11 -3.55
C PHE A 25 -2.78 9.64 -2.74
N ARG A 26 -3.00 9.82 -1.46
CA ARG A 26 -1.93 10.19 -0.53
C ARG A 26 -1.33 8.92 0.04
N VAL A 27 -0.03 8.77 -0.11
CA VAL A 27 0.68 7.57 0.32
C VAL A 27 1.73 7.96 1.34
N THR A 28 1.71 7.29 2.49
CA THR A 28 2.79 7.39 3.47
C THR A 28 3.50 6.06 3.52
N ARG A 29 4.78 6.08 3.24
CA ARG A 29 5.60 4.88 3.26
C ARG A 29 6.24 4.75 4.63
N ILE A 30 6.07 3.59 5.25
CA ILE A 30 6.68 3.30 6.53
C ILE A 30 7.95 2.51 6.28
N ALA A 31 9.08 3.05 6.73
CA ALA A 31 10.34 2.33 6.61
C ALA A 31 10.30 1.08 7.49
N SER A 32 10.75 -0.02 6.94
CA SER A 32 10.83 -1.26 7.70
C SER A 32 12.02 -1.19 8.65
N THR A 33 11.76 -1.26 9.95
CA THR A 33 12.81 -1.29 10.96
C THR A 33 13.38 -2.70 11.14
N GLY A 34 12.65 -3.71 10.69
CA GLY A 34 13.10 -5.09 10.71
C GLY A 34 13.78 -5.51 9.42
N GLY A 35 14.41 -4.56 8.73
CA GLY A 35 14.94 -4.77 7.39
C GLY A 35 15.90 -5.93 7.25
N LEU A 36 16.67 -6.22 8.27
CA LEU A 36 17.60 -7.35 8.22
C LEU A 36 16.87 -8.68 8.08
N LEU A 37 15.73 -8.79 8.76
CA LEU A 37 14.93 -10.03 8.73
C LEU A 37 13.81 -9.96 7.70
N ARG A 38 13.44 -8.77 7.29
CA ARG A 38 12.30 -8.51 6.43
C ARG A 38 12.65 -7.75 5.18
N ARG A 39 13.88 -7.84 4.75
CA ARG A 39 14.27 -7.15 3.52
C ARG A 39 13.40 -7.63 2.37
N GLY A 40 13.10 -6.71 1.48
CA GLY A 40 12.20 -6.98 0.39
C GLY A 40 10.75 -6.67 0.70
N VAL A 41 10.46 -6.12 1.89
CA VAL A 41 9.09 -5.79 2.30
C VAL A 41 8.98 -4.30 2.59
N ALA A 42 7.93 -3.68 2.07
CA ALA A 42 7.59 -2.28 2.34
C ALA A 42 6.15 -2.19 2.81
N THR A 43 5.87 -1.23 3.68
CA THR A 43 4.52 -0.98 4.19
C THR A 43 4.10 0.42 3.83
N PHE A 44 2.89 0.56 3.28
CA PHE A 44 2.29 1.85 2.92
C PHE A 44 1.01 2.08 3.69
N LEU A 45 0.77 3.34 4.01
CA LEU A 45 -0.51 3.79 4.54
C LEU A 45 -1.16 4.71 3.51
N VAL A 46 -2.43 4.47 3.21
CA VAL A 46 -3.21 5.30 2.29
C VAL A 46 -4.52 5.65 2.97
N GLY A 47 -4.70 6.91 3.32
CA GLY A 47 -5.98 7.41 3.84
C GLY A 47 -6.84 7.86 2.67
N LEU A 48 -8.11 7.45 2.62
CA LEU A 48 -8.96 7.73 1.47
C LEU A 48 -10.44 7.62 1.81
N GLU A 49 -11.26 8.16 0.91
CA GLU A 49 -12.70 8.03 1.02
C GLU A 49 -13.14 6.59 0.71
N ASP A 50 -14.25 6.19 1.33
CA ASP A 50 -14.76 4.82 1.17
C ASP A 50 -14.93 4.43 -0.29
N GLU A 51 -15.42 5.36 -1.11
CA GLU A 51 -15.71 5.09 -2.53
C GLU A 51 -14.46 4.85 -3.36
N ARG A 52 -13.28 5.18 -2.83
CA ARG A 52 -12.03 5.05 -3.58
C ARG A 52 -11.23 3.81 -3.21
N VAL A 53 -11.72 3.02 -2.24
CA VAL A 53 -10.98 1.86 -1.75
C VAL A 53 -10.68 0.86 -2.87
N GLU A 54 -11.71 0.49 -3.65
CA GLU A 54 -11.51 -0.50 -4.70
C GLU A 54 -10.58 0.00 -5.79
N SER A 55 -10.64 1.30 -6.10
CA SER A 55 -9.74 1.90 -7.07
C SER A 55 -8.29 1.82 -6.60
N ALA A 56 -8.03 2.11 -5.33
CA ALA A 56 -6.68 2.03 -4.79
C ALA A 56 -6.15 0.60 -4.80
N ILE A 57 -6.99 -0.36 -4.43
CA ILE A 57 -6.61 -1.77 -4.46
C ILE A 57 -6.24 -2.20 -5.89
N GLN A 58 -7.01 -1.74 -6.87
CA GLN A 58 -6.75 -2.06 -8.27
C GLN A 58 -5.42 -1.47 -8.75
N VAL A 59 -5.12 -0.24 -8.34
CA VAL A 59 -3.84 0.40 -8.67
C VAL A 59 -2.68 -0.44 -8.10
N ILE A 60 -2.80 -0.88 -6.86
CA ILE A 60 -1.77 -1.72 -6.25
C ILE A 60 -1.63 -3.03 -7.01
N ARG A 61 -2.75 -3.66 -7.35
CA ARG A 61 -2.74 -4.93 -8.08
C ARG A 61 -2.04 -4.82 -9.42
N GLU A 62 -2.31 -3.74 -10.15
CA GLU A 62 -1.77 -3.55 -11.50
C GLU A 62 -0.29 -3.18 -11.51
N ASN A 63 0.24 -2.76 -10.39
CA ASN A 63 1.62 -2.27 -10.31
C ASN A 63 2.53 -3.14 -9.45
N THR A 64 2.06 -4.30 -9.06
CA THR A 64 2.89 -5.31 -8.40
C THR A 64 3.31 -6.36 -9.40
N SER A 65 4.56 -6.81 -9.28
CA SER A 65 5.11 -7.80 -10.19
C SER A 65 4.54 -9.20 -9.90
N PRO A 66 4.44 -10.07 -10.91
CA PRO A 66 4.00 -11.44 -10.69
C PRO A 66 4.88 -12.17 -9.67
N VAL A 67 4.28 -13.11 -8.97
CA VAL A 67 4.97 -13.95 -7.99
C VAL A 67 4.74 -15.40 -8.35
N ALA A 68 5.51 -16.28 -7.70
CA ALA A 68 5.35 -17.71 -7.88
C ALA A 68 3.98 -18.16 -7.39
N GLU A 69 3.52 -19.28 -7.93
CA GLU A 69 2.25 -19.86 -7.53
C GLU A 69 2.23 -20.10 -6.03
N GLY A 70 1.14 -19.73 -5.38
CA GLY A 70 0.98 -19.85 -3.94
C GLY A 70 1.51 -18.68 -3.15
N GLU A 71 2.27 -17.78 -3.76
CA GLU A 71 2.76 -16.57 -3.10
C GLU A 71 1.79 -15.43 -3.32
N LYS A 72 1.88 -14.41 -2.47
CA LYS A 72 1.04 -13.21 -2.54
C LYS A 72 1.86 -12.02 -2.98
N ARG A 73 1.29 -11.19 -3.85
CA ARG A 73 1.95 -9.95 -4.29
C ARG A 73 1.91 -8.88 -3.21
N ALA A 74 0.81 -8.81 -2.49
CA ALA A 74 0.60 -7.82 -1.46
C ALA A 74 -0.42 -8.31 -0.46
N THR A 75 -0.33 -7.81 0.76
CA THR A 75 -1.35 -8.00 1.78
C THR A 75 -1.95 -6.63 2.08
N ILE A 76 -3.26 -6.52 2.02
CA ILE A 76 -3.94 -5.25 2.19
C ILE A 76 -4.97 -5.37 3.31
N PHE A 77 -4.85 -4.48 4.30
CA PHE A 77 -5.86 -4.32 5.33
C PHE A 77 -6.61 -3.02 5.06
N VAL A 78 -7.92 -3.06 5.19
CA VAL A 78 -8.75 -1.87 5.08
C VAL A 78 -9.44 -1.68 6.41
N VAL A 79 -9.18 -0.56 7.07
CA VAL A 79 -9.73 -0.29 8.39
C VAL A 79 -10.45 1.04 8.40
N ASN A 80 -11.45 1.16 9.29
CA ASN A 80 -12.15 2.41 9.48
C ASN A 80 -11.27 3.40 10.21
N ILE A 81 -11.37 4.68 9.82
CA ILE A 81 -10.71 5.77 10.53
C ILE A 81 -11.77 6.56 11.27
N ASP A 82 -11.67 6.60 12.58
CA ASP A 82 -12.58 7.39 13.40
C ASP A 82 -12.25 8.87 13.35
N ARG A 83 -10.96 9.17 13.31
CA ARG A 83 -10.51 10.56 13.33
C ARG A 83 -9.16 10.67 12.64
N TYR A 84 -8.99 11.72 11.86
CA TYR A 84 -7.76 12.01 11.13
C TYR A 84 -7.38 13.45 11.38
N VAL A 85 -6.15 13.68 11.83
CA VAL A 85 -5.65 15.01 12.15
C VAL A 85 -4.25 15.18 11.57
N GLN A 86 -4.05 16.25 10.84
CA GLN A 86 -2.71 16.69 10.42
C GLN A 86 -2.43 18.03 11.13
N ILE A 87 -1.27 18.13 11.68
CA ILE A 87 -0.87 19.31 12.44
C ILE A 87 0.10 20.15 11.62
#